data_eecb7008bcc1eb4e4d1d415b1f0ecd26
#
_entry.id   eecb7008bcc1eb4e4d1d415b1f0ecd26
#
_cell.length_a   1.000
_cell.length_b   1.000
_cell.length_c   1.000
_cell.angle_alpha   90.00
_cell.angle_beta   90.00
_cell.angle_gamma   90.00
#
_symmetry.space_group_name_H-M   'P 1'
#
loop_
_entity.id
_entity.type
_entity.pdbx_description
1 polymer ?
#
loop_
_entity_poly.entity_id
_entity_poly.type
_entity_poly.pdbx_seq_one_letter_code
_entity_poly.pdbx_strand_id
1 'polypeptide(L)'
;SALDRLVAIQPAGSQDGPFSAEALTEDYELGLILSKGGRGSAFLRLRDSDGSLVATASCFPGELATAVRQKTRWIHGIAFQGWDRLGWSARPLEFWMALRDRRGPLTALVLAAAYALLALDGILGLAQVIGLVPYLPLTEAQHAFLKIGLLGLAWRAGLKLLFVGHEYGLAEGVRAVLRIPVANVIAIMAGRRAIASYVRSLAGEPVHWDKTEHLVHPAAHRMVEVSA
;
A
#
# COMPACT_ATOMS: atom_id res chain seq x y z
N SER A 1 29.09 1.94 12.85
CA SER A 1 27.87 1.18 12.54
C SER A 1 27.08 1.82 11.38
N ALA A 2 26.02 1.17 10.89
CA ALA A 2 25.13 1.77 9.88
C ALA A 2 24.38 2.98 10.46
N LEU A 3 24.05 2.94 11.75
CA LEU A 3 23.42 4.01 12.50
C LEU A 3 24.33 5.23 12.67
N ASP A 4 25.62 5.06 12.94
CA ASP A 4 26.57 6.19 13.06
C ASP A 4 26.69 6.99 11.75
N ARG A 5 26.56 6.32 10.61
CA ARG A 5 26.56 6.97 9.31
C ARG A 5 25.25 7.69 9.00
N LEU A 6 24.11 7.18 9.48
CA LEU A 6 22.83 7.88 9.41
C LEU A 6 22.89 9.21 10.16
N VAL A 7 23.45 9.19 11.37
CA VAL A 7 23.67 10.40 12.16
C VAL A 7 24.62 11.38 11.45
N ALA A 8 25.63 10.87 10.74
CA ALA A 8 26.60 11.71 10.01
C ALA A 8 26.04 12.31 8.69
N ILE A 9 24.96 11.80 8.14
CA ILE A 9 24.32 12.28 6.90
C ILE A 9 23.24 13.32 7.20
N GLN A 10 22.78 13.42 8.45
CA GLN A 10 21.79 14.42 8.85
C GLN A 10 22.38 15.84 8.92
N PRO A 11 21.59 16.88 8.57
CA PRO A 11 22.02 18.26 8.75
C PRO A 11 22.42 18.50 10.23
N ALA A 12 23.54 19.13 10.44
CA ALA A 12 24.02 19.52 11.79
C ALA A 12 22.95 20.35 12.49
N GLY A 13 22.35 19.81 13.55
CA GLY A 13 21.32 20.50 14.36
C GLY A 13 20.06 19.68 14.66
N SER A 14 19.88 18.49 14.08
CA SER A 14 18.76 17.63 14.47
C SER A 14 19.04 16.97 15.83
N GLN A 15 18.43 17.48 16.91
CA GLN A 15 18.52 16.89 18.26
C GLN A 15 17.70 15.61 18.43
N ASP A 16 16.95 15.15 17.41
CA ASP A 16 15.90 14.14 17.51
C ASP A 16 16.30 12.74 17.02
N GLY A 17 17.56 12.34 17.14
CA GLY A 17 17.98 10.98 16.77
C GLY A 17 18.14 10.75 15.26
N PRO A 18 18.34 9.49 14.81
CA PRO A 18 18.67 9.16 13.43
C PRO A 18 17.50 9.32 12.43
N PHE A 19 16.30 9.60 12.93
CA PHE A 19 15.10 9.82 12.13
C PHE A 19 14.49 11.16 12.45
N SER A 20 13.94 11.85 11.45
CA SER A 20 13.15 13.05 11.69
C SER A 20 11.88 12.68 12.44
N ALA A 21 11.51 13.46 13.46
CA ALA A 21 10.27 13.30 14.20
C ALA A 21 9.01 13.36 13.31
N GLU A 22 9.12 13.98 12.14
CA GLU A 22 8.06 14.11 11.15
C GLU A 22 8.01 12.94 10.15
N ALA A 23 8.96 11.98 10.20
CA ALA A 23 8.98 10.86 9.26
C ALA A 23 7.79 9.93 9.54
N LEU A 24 6.92 9.76 8.53
CA LEU A 24 5.76 8.87 8.63
C LEU A 24 6.10 7.41 8.31
N THR A 25 7.26 7.17 7.65
CA THR A 25 7.74 5.85 7.20
C THR A 25 9.25 5.81 7.31
N GLU A 26 9.74 5.82 8.55
CA GLU A 26 11.16 5.81 8.90
C GLU A 26 11.90 4.57 8.39
N ASP A 27 11.25 3.43 8.37
CA ASP A 27 11.75 2.16 7.85
C ASP A 27 12.02 2.22 6.33
N TYR A 28 11.12 2.84 5.58
CA TYR A 28 11.29 3.06 4.14
C TYR A 28 12.45 4.03 3.86
N GLU A 29 12.52 5.13 4.59
CA GLU A 29 13.61 6.11 4.44
C GLU A 29 14.96 5.47 4.78
N LEU A 30 15.04 4.71 5.87
CA LEU A 30 16.24 3.97 6.27
C LEU A 30 16.73 3.03 5.16
N GLY A 31 15.83 2.25 4.59
CA GLY A 31 16.16 1.33 3.50
C GLY A 31 16.79 2.04 2.31
N LEU A 32 16.23 3.18 1.88
CA LEU A 32 16.75 3.97 0.77
C LEU A 32 18.08 4.66 1.09
N ILE A 33 18.25 5.21 2.30
CA ILE A 33 19.50 5.86 2.71
C ILE A 33 20.66 4.84 2.74
N LEU A 34 20.41 3.64 3.28
CA LEU A 34 21.41 2.56 3.31
C LEU A 34 21.79 2.09 1.90
N SER A 35 20.81 1.99 1.00
CA SER A 35 21.04 1.65 -0.41
C SER A 35 21.89 2.70 -1.12
N LYS A 36 21.60 3.99 -0.94
CA LYS A 36 22.41 5.11 -1.48
C LYS A 36 23.87 5.08 -0.96
N GLY A 37 24.08 4.60 0.26
CA GLY A 37 25.40 4.41 0.87
C GLY A 37 26.22 3.25 0.29
N GLY A 38 25.77 2.60 -0.78
CA GLY A 38 26.46 1.49 -1.45
C GLY A 38 26.38 0.17 -0.72
N ARG A 39 25.48 0.03 0.27
CA ARG A 39 25.22 -1.22 0.97
C ARG A 39 24.08 -1.99 0.31
N GLY A 40 24.32 -3.24 -0.02
CA GLY A 40 23.26 -4.15 -0.47
C GLY A 40 22.33 -4.50 0.69
N SER A 41 21.04 -4.58 0.42
CA SER A 41 20.05 -5.20 1.29
C SER A 41 19.56 -6.49 0.64
N ALA A 42 19.31 -7.52 1.45
CA ALA A 42 18.79 -8.80 0.98
C ALA A 42 17.53 -9.16 1.80
N PHE A 43 16.50 -9.60 1.10
CA PHE A 43 15.35 -10.21 1.74
C PHE A 43 15.62 -11.68 1.95
N LEU A 44 15.73 -12.11 3.21
CA LEU A 44 15.97 -13.51 3.57
C LEU A 44 14.66 -14.16 4.01
N ARG A 45 14.30 -15.24 3.35
CA ARG A 45 13.19 -16.10 3.75
C ARG A 45 13.74 -17.28 4.54
N LEU A 46 13.75 -17.14 5.85
CA LEU A 46 14.25 -18.15 6.78
C LEU A 46 13.07 -18.97 7.33
N ARG A 47 13.33 -20.26 7.55
CA ARG A 47 12.42 -21.17 8.26
C ARG A 47 13.09 -21.67 9.51
N ASP A 48 12.30 -21.84 10.55
CA ASP A 48 12.74 -22.45 11.81
C ASP A 48 12.86 -23.98 11.66
N SER A 49 13.38 -24.64 12.69
CA SER A 49 13.58 -26.10 12.74
C SER A 49 12.30 -26.92 12.54
N ASP A 50 11.14 -26.34 12.86
CA ASP A 50 9.82 -26.93 12.65
C ASP A 50 9.24 -26.65 11.25
N GLY A 51 9.98 -25.93 10.38
CA GLY A 51 9.58 -25.53 9.04
C GLY A 51 8.71 -24.28 8.98
N SER A 52 8.37 -23.65 10.11
CA SER A 52 7.62 -22.41 10.15
C SER A 52 8.44 -21.22 9.66
N LEU A 53 7.77 -20.22 9.05
CA LEU A 53 8.43 -19.03 8.55
C LEU A 53 8.86 -18.13 9.71
N VAL A 54 10.15 -17.77 9.77
CA VAL A 54 10.64 -16.76 10.72
C VAL A 54 10.16 -15.39 10.26
N ALA A 55 9.07 -14.91 10.86
CA ALA A 55 8.43 -13.65 10.52
C ALA A 55 7.79 -13.02 11.76
N THR A 56 7.70 -11.69 11.77
CA THR A 56 6.87 -10.97 12.74
C THR A 56 5.41 -11.04 12.31
N ALA A 57 4.54 -11.42 13.22
CA ALA A 57 3.09 -11.38 13.01
C ALA A 57 2.51 -10.20 13.79
N SER A 58 1.71 -9.37 13.12
CA SER A 58 0.97 -8.29 13.74
C SER A 58 -0.47 -8.27 13.23
N CYS A 59 -1.40 -7.82 14.08
CA CYS A 59 -2.79 -7.66 13.67
C CYS A 59 -2.95 -6.38 12.87
N PHE A 60 -3.49 -6.52 11.66
CA PHE A 60 -3.99 -5.36 10.91
C PHE A 60 -5.27 -4.84 11.55
N PRO A 61 -5.55 -3.53 11.43
CA PRO A 61 -6.78 -2.96 11.92
C PRO A 61 -8.01 -3.66 11.34
N GLY A 62 -8.91 -4.12 12.21
CA GLY A 62 -10.16 -4.76 11.80
C GLY A 62 -11.21 -3.77 11.30
N GLU A 63 -11.06 -2.48 11.63
CA GLU A 63 -11.98 -1.42 11.26
C GLU A 63 -11.54 -0.68 10.01
N LEU A 64 -12.49 -0.35 9.14
CA LEU A 64 -12.26 0.37 7.90
C LEU A 64 -11.57 1.73 8.14
N ALA A 65 -12.05 2.50 9.11
CA ALA A 65 -11.50 3.82 9.42
C ALA A 65 -10.01 3.76 9.79
N THR A 66 -9.64 2.81 10.64
CA THR A 66 -8.27 2.60 11.11
C THR A 66 -7.37 2.06 10.00
N ALA A 67 -7.88 1.15 9.15
CA ALA A 67 -7.16 0.66 7.98
C ALA A 67 -6.89 1.78 6.95
N VAL A 68 -7.87 2.67 6.73
CA VAL A 68 -7.70 3.85 5.86
C VAL A 68 -6.67 4.81 6.46
N ARG A 69 -6.71 5.11 7.77
CA ARG A 69 -5.71 5.97 8.43
C ARG A 69 -4.30 5.41 8.26
N GLN A 70 -4.08 4.15 8.58
CA GLN A 70 -2.78 3.49 8.44
C GLN A 70 -2.27 3.55 6.99
N LYS A 71 -3.13 3.21 6.02
CA LYS A 71 -2.74 3.24 4.60
C LYS A 71 -2.52 4.66 4.09
N THR A 72 -3.25 5.66 4.59
CA THR A 72 -3.02 7.08 4.30
C THR A 72 -1.61 7.49 4.70
N ARG A 73 -1.20 7.14 5.94
CA ARG A 73 0.13 7.40 6.44
C ARG A 73 1.21 6.81 5.56
N TRP A 74 1.07 5.54 5.16
CA TRP A 74 2.03 4.87 4.27
C TRP A 74 2.11 5.52 2.89
N ILE A 75 0.95 5.84 2.29
CA ILE A 75 0.94 6.52 0.98
C ILE A 75 1.60 7.90 1.10
N HIS A 76 1.29 8.66 2.13
CA HIS A 76 1.86 9.99 2.35
C HIS A 76 3.38 9.91 2.58
N GLY A 77 3.84 9.04 3.49
CA GLY A 77 5.26 8.90 3.81
C GLY A 77 6.08 8.41 2.62
N ILE A 78 5.63 7.37 1.91
CA ILE A 78 6.38 6.78 0.81
C ILE A 78 6.33 7.65 -0.45
N ALA A 79 5.14 8.12 -0.85
CA ALA A 79 4.99 8.79 -2.13
C ALA A 79 5.35 10.29 -2.06
N PHE A 80 4.89 11.00 -1.04
CA PHE A 80 5.06 12.45 -0.94
C PHE A 80 6.29 12.83 -0.12
N GLN A 81 6.38 12.46 1.16
CA GLN A 81 7.59 12.75 1.95
C GLN A 81 8.84 12.08 1.38
N GLY A 82 8.72 10.84 0.90
CA GLY A 82 9.81 10.16 0.21
C GLY A 82 10.27 10.88 -1.06
N TRP A 83 9.37 11.57 -1.77
CA TRP A 83 9.74 12.43 -2.89
C TRP A 83 10.47 13.68 -2.41
N ASP A 84 9.87 14.43 -1.48
CA ASP A 84 10.40 15.74 -1.06
C ASP A 84 11.76 15.61 -0.36
N ARG A 85 11.94 14.57 0.46
CA ARG A 85 13.12 14.40 1.31
C ARG A 85 14.25 13.60 0.65
N LEU A 86 13.91 12.56 -0.11
CA LEU A 86 14.90 11.64 -0.68
C LEU A 86 15.13 11.88 -2.17
N GLY A 87 14.23 12.58 -2.84
CA GLY A 87 14.30 12.85 -4.27
C GLY A 87 14.24 11.58 -5.12
N TRP A 88 14.83 11.66 -6.30
CA TRP A 88 14.93 10.59 -7.28
C TRP A 88 16.37 10.18 -7.51
N SER A 89 16.62 8.91 -7.76
CA SER A 89 17.94 8.41 -8.15
C SER A 89 18.15 8.58 -9.64
N ALA A 90 19.40 8.90 -10.04
CA ALA A 90 19.80 8.89 -11.44
C ALA A 90 20.04 7.47 -12.00
N ARG A 91 20.10 6.45 -11.14
CA ARG A 91 20.30 5.06 -11.56
C ARG A 91 18.97 4.47 -12.05
N PRO A 92 18.89 3.90 -13.26
CA PRO A 92 17.62 3.47 -13.86
C PRO A 92 16.84 2.48 -13.01
N LEU A 93 17.51 1.50 -12.41
CA LEU A 93 16.86 0.49 -11.55
C LEU A 93 16.29 1.10 -10.26
N GLU A 94 17.05 1.96 -9.60
CA GLU A 94 16.60 2.66 -8.39
C GLU A 94 15.46 3.63 -8.71
N PHE A 95 15.54 4.34 -9.84
CA PHE A 95 14.45 5.18 -10.34
C PHE A 95 13.18 4.38 -10.55
N TRP A 96 13.27 3.23 -11.23
CA TRP A 96 12.15 2.34 -11.47
C TRP A 96 11.53 1.82 -10.16
N MET A 97 12.36 1.42 -9.20
CA MET A 97 11.90 0.98 -7.88
C MET A 97 11.17 2.11 -7.14
N ALA A 98 11.75 3.32 -7.12
CA ALA A 98 11.13 4.49 -6.50
C ALA A 98 9.79 4.84 -7.17
N LEU A 99 9.71 4.80 -8.50
CA LEU A 99 8.46 5.01 -9.24
C LEU A 99 7.39 3.97 -8.87
N ARG A 100 7.79 2.70 -8.79
CA ARG A 100 6.91 1.60 -8.38
C ARG A 100 6.38 1.80 -6.96
N ASP A 101 7.20 2.21 -6.04
CA ASP A 101 6.82 2.38 -4.63
C ASP A 101 5.92 3.61 -4.44
N ARG A 102 6.22 4.70 -5.15
CA ARG A 102 5.50 5.98 -5.06
C ARG A 102 4.22 6.07 -5.89
N ARG A 103 3.88 5.04 -6.65
CA ARG A 103 2.65 5.02 -7.48
C ARG A 103 1.33 4.99 -6.68
N GLY A 104 1.38 4.89 -5.35
CA GLY A 104 0.19 4.76 -4.49
C GLY A 104 -0.92 5.76 -4.80
N PRO A 105 -0.66 7.08 -4.83
CA PRO A 105 -1.64 8.11 -5.16
C PRO A 105 -2.24 7.95 -6.56
N LEU A 106 -1.39 7.71 -7.57
CA LEU A 106 -1.84 7.47 -8.94
C LEU A 106 -2.73 6.22 -9.05
N THR A 107 -2.33 5.13 -8.39
CA THR A 107 -3.14 3.91 -8.35
C THR A 107 -4.51 4.16 -7.72
N ALA A 108 -4.58 4.97 -6.65
CA ALA A 108 -5.84 5.33 -6.01
C ALA A 108 -6.75 6.13 -6.94
N LEU A 109 -6.21 7.08 -7.70
CA LEU A 109 -6.96 7.87 -8.69
C LEU A 109 -7.48 7.00 -9.84
N VAL A 110 -6.63 6.13 -10.40
CA VAL A 110 -7.02 5.20 -11.48
C VAL A 110 -8.11 4.24 -10.99
N LEU A 111 -7.98 3.70 -9.79
CA LEU A 111 -9.03 2.85 -9.19
C LEU A 111 -10.33 3.63 -8.97
N ALA A 112 -10.26 4.86 -8.47
CA ALA A 112 -11.44 5.69 -8.27
C ALA A 112 -12.17 5.95 -9.60
N ALA A 113 -11.42 6.30 -10.65
CA ALA A 113 -11.98 6.48 -11.99
C ALA A 113 -12.60 5.17 -12.53
N ALA A 114 -11.92 4.05 -12.38
CA ALA A 114 -12.43 2.75 -12.83
C ALA A 114 -13.73 2.36 -12.10
N TYR A 115 -13.82 2.57 -10.79
CA TYR A 115 -15.04 2.28 -10.04
C TYR A 115 -16.16 3.26 -10.36
N ALA A 116 -15.85 4.55 -10.64
CA ALA A 116 -16.84 5.53 -11.09
C ALA A 116 -17.40 5.15 -12.48
N LEU A 117 -16.53 4.74 -13.41
CA LEU A 117 -16.94 4.27 -14.73
C LEU A 117 -17.78 2.99 -14.65
N LEU A 118 -17.43 2.05 -13.79
CA LEU A 118 -18.21 0.84 -13.57
C LEU A 118 -19.60 1.16 -13.00
N ALA A 119 -19.69 2.09 -12.07
CA ALA A 119 -20.97 2.56 -11.54
C ALA A 119 -21.82 3.24 -12.60
N LEU A 120 -21.21 4.10 -13.42
CA LEU A 120 -21.88 4.78 -14.55
C LEU A 120 -22.38 3.77 -15.58
N ASP A 121 -21.56 2.78 -15.95
CA ASP A 121 -21.94 1.71 -16.86
C ASP A 121 -23.13 0.91 -16.33
N GLY A 122 -23.14 0.58 -15.04
CA GLY A 122 -24.28 -0.08 -14.39
C GLY A 122 -25.56 0.76 -14.43
N ILE A 123 -25.46 2.09 -14.20
CA ILE A 123 -26.60 3.01 -14.29
C ILE A 123 -27.11 3.10 -15.73
N LEU A 124 -26.21 3.25 -16.71
CA LEU A 124 -26.57 3.30 -18.12
C LEU A 124 -27.19 1.98 -18.59
N GLY A 125 -26.65 0.85 -18.18
CA GLY A 125 -27.19 -0.48 -18.47
C GLY A 125 -28.62 -0.63 -17.94
N LEU A 126 -28.88 -0.19 -16.71
CA LEU A 126 -30.24 -0.17 -16.16
C LEU A 126 -31.17 0.75 -16.96
N ALA A 127 -30.71 1.96 -17.32
CA ALA A 127 -31.47 2.90 -18.14
C ALA A 127 -31.79 2.35 -19.54
N GLN A 128 -30.90 1.55 -20.12
CA GLN A 128 -31.14 0.84 -21.38
C GLN A 128 -32.19 -0.26 -21.23
N VAL A 129 -32.12 -1.05 -20.16
CA VAL A 129 -33.11 -2.11 -19.90
C VAL A 129 -34.53 -1.56 -19.74
N ILE A 130 -34.69 -0.39 -19.11
CA ILE A 130 -36.01 0.28 -18.94
C ILE A 130 -36.38 1.19 -20.13
N GLY A 131 -35.59 1.21 -21.21
CA GLY A 131 -35.89 1.92 -22.43
C GLY A 131 -35.66 3.44 -22.42
N LEU A 132 -35.00 3.98 -21.41
CA LEU A 132 -34.67 5.40 -21.30
C LEU A 132 -33.54 5.85 -22.21
N VAL A 133 -32.63 4.96 -22.55
CA VAL A 133 -31.45 5.25 -23.37
C VAL A 133 -31.27 4.16 -24.43
N PRO A 134 -30.94 4.51 -25.68
CA PRO A 134 -30.69 3.51 -26.72
C PRO A 134 -29.45 2.66 -26.40
N TYR A 135 -29.46 1.41 -26.83
CA TYR A 135 -28.27 0.54 -26.71
C TYR A 135 -27.15 1.07 -27.62
N LEU A 136 -25.99 1.32 -27.02
CA LEU A 136 -24.78 1.71 -27.71
C LEU A 136 -23.81 0.52 -27.70
N PRO A 137 -23.52 -0.12 -28.84
CA PRO A 137 -22.58 -1.22 -28.88
C PRO A 137 -21.15 -0.72 -28.61
N LEU A 138 -20.38 -1.52 -27.89
CA LEU A 138 -18.96 -1.26 -27.69
C LEU A 138 -18.19 -1.40 -29.02
N THR A 139 -17.23 -0.52 -29.21
CA THR A 139 -16.30 -0.62 -30.33
C THR A 139 -15.33 -1.81 -30.15
N GLU A 140 -14.73 -2.28 -31.24
CA GLU A 140 -13.70 -3.32 -31.23
C GLU A 140 -12.54 -2.98 -30.28
N ALA A 141 -12.08 -1.72 -30.29
CA ALA A 141 -11.03 -1.26 -29.39
C ALA A 141 -11.43 -1.36 -27.91
N GLN A 142 -12.66 -0.97 -27.55
CA GLN A 142 -13.18 -1.09 -26.18
C GLN A 142 -13.25 -2.57 -25.76
N HIS A 143 -13.72 -3.46 -26.62
CA HIS A 143 -13.70 -4.89 -26.36
C HIS A 143 -12.27 -5.42 -26.11
N ALA A 144 -11.29 -4.98 -26.91
CA ALA A 144 -9.90 -5.37 -26.74
C ALA A 144 -9.34 -4.91 -25.38
N PHE A 145 -9.59 -3.65 -24.98
CA PHE A 145 -9.16 -3.12 -23.69
C PHE A 145 -9.82 -3.85 -22.51
N LEU A 146 -11.10 -4.16 -22.60
CA LEU A 146 -11.80 -4.93 -21.56
C LEU A 146 -11.23 -6.34 -21.41
N LYS A 147 -10.92 -7.03 -22.53
CA LYS A 147 -10.28 -8.35 -22.51
C LYS A 147 -8.90 -8.30 -21.85
N ILE A 148 -8.06 -7.31 -22.21
CA ILE A 148 -6.74 -7.12 -21.60
C ILE A 148 -6.87 -6.84 -20.10
N GLY A 149 -7.79 -5.98 -19.70
CA GLY A 149 -8.07 -5.68 -18.30
C GLY A 149 -8.52 -6.90 -17.50
N LEU A 150 -9.42 -7.70 -18.09
CA LEU A 150 -9.89 -8.95 -17.47
C LEU A 150 -8.76 -9.98 -17.32
N LEU A 151 -7.93 -10.14 -18.32
CA LEU A 151 -6.74 -11.01 -18.25
C LEU A 151 -5.76 -10.55 -17.17
N GLY A 152 -5.52 -9.25 -17.07
CA GLY A 152 -4.69 -8.67 -16.01
C GLY A 152 -5.26 -8.89 -14.60
N LEU A 153 -6.59 -8.75 -14.45
CA LEU A 153 -7.28 -9.05 -13.20
C LEU A 153 -7.18 -10.53 -12.83
N ALA A 154 -7.44 -11.42 -13.79
CA ALA A 154 -7.34 -12.88 -13.63
C ALA A 154 -5.92 -13.30 -13.24
N TRP A 155 -4.90 -12.75 -13.91
CA TRP A 155 -3.50 -12.96 -13.58
C TRP A 155 -3.17 -12.53 -12.15
N ARG A 156 -3.57 -11.32 -11.76
CA ARG A 156 -3.36 -10.81 -10.39
C ARG A 156 -4.07 -11.67 -9.35
N ALA A 157 -5.31 -12.08 -9.60
CA ALA A 157 -6.08 -12.93 -8.71
C ALA A 157 -5.44 -14.33 -8.60
N GLY A 158 -5.02 -14.90 -9.73
CA GLY A 158 -4.34 -16.19 -9.80
C GLY A 158 -3.03 -16.22 -9.02
N LEU A 159 -2.17 -15.21 -9.22
CA LEU A 159 -0.92 -15.10 -8.44
C LEU A 159 -1.21 -14.95 -6.95
N LYS A 160 -2.19 -14.14 -6.57
CA LYS A 160 -2.56 -13.96 -5.17
C LYS A 160 -3.08 -15.25 -4.55
N LEU A 161 -3.94 -15.98 -5.28
CA LEU A 161 -4.43 -17.28 -4.87
C LEU A 161 -3.28 -18.28 -4.68
N LEU A 162 -2.37 -18.35 -5.66
CA LEU A 162 -1.24 -19.27 -5.65
C LEU A 162 -0.29 -19.02 -4.47
N PHE A 163 0.18 -17.77 -4.32
CA PHE A 163 1.16 -17.46 -3.29
C PHE A 163 0.59 -17.53 -1.87
N VAL A 164 -0.61 -16.97 -1.66
CA VAL A 164 -1.25 -17.02 -0.34
C VAL A 164 -1.73 -18.44 -0.03
N GLY A 165 -2.28 -19.14 -1.03
CA GLY A 165 -2.73 -20.52 -0.89
C GLY A 165 -1.59 -21.49 -0.60
N HIS A 166 -0.42 -21.29 -1.21
CA HIS A 166 0.78 -22.08 -0.93
C HIS A 166 1.30 -21.90 0.50
N GLU A 167 1.27 -20.67 1.01
CA GLU A 167 1.85 -20.35 2.33
C GLU A 167 0.88 -20.60 3.49
N TYR A 168 -0.41 -20.28 3.30
CA TYR A 168 -1.42 -20.27 4.38
C TYR A 168 -2.61 -21.21 4.14
N GLY A 169 -2.58 -21.97 3.06
CA GLY A 169 -3.67 -22.87 2.66
C GLY A 169 -4.68 -22.25 1.69
N LEU A 170 -5.34 -23.10 0.92
CA LEU A 170 -6.23 -22.71 -0.17
C LEU A 170 -7.36 -21.78 0.27
N ALA A 171 -7.94 -22.04 1.44
CA ALA A 171 -9.01 -21.20 1.98
C ALA A 171 -8.58 -19.74 2.16
N GLU A 172 -7.36 -19.50 2.68
CA GLU A 172 -6.82 -18.15 2.82
C GLU A 172 -6.48 -17.55 1.45
N GLY A 173 -6.01 -18.34 0.50
CA GLY A 173 -5.82 -17.92 -0.89
C GLY A 173 -7.12 -17.38 -1.51
N VAL A 174 -8.23 -18.11 -1.37
CA VAL A 174 -9.56 -17.68 -1.85
C VAL A 174 -10.01 -16.41 -1.13
N ARG A 175 -9.91 -16.35 0.20
CA ARG A 175 -10.25 -15.16 0.98
C ARG A 175 -9.42 -13.94 0.55
N ALA A 176 -8.14 -14.14 0.23
CA ALA A 176 -7.28 -13.07 -0.24
C ALA A 176 -7.75 -12.50 -1.59
N VAL A 177 -8.26 -13.32 -2.49
CA VAL A 177 -8.88 -12.88 -3.76
C VAL A 177 -10.16 -12.11 -3.50
N LEU A 178 -11.06 -12.64 -2.67
CA LEU A 178 -12.34 -11.99 -2.33
C LEU A 178 -12.15 -10.63 -1.63
N ARG A 179 -11.03 -10.43 -0.94
CA ARG A 179 -10.67 -9.14 -0.31
C ARG A 179 -10.18 -8.08 -1.29
N ILE A 180 -9.96 -8.40 -2.59
CA ILE A 180 -9.45 -7.43 -3.58
C ILE A 180 -10.33 -6.19 -3.69
N PRO A 181 -11.67 -6.28 -3.83
CA PRO A 181 -12.53 -5.08 -3.90
C PRO A 181 -12.44 -4.21 -2.64
N VAL A 182 -12.46 -4.83 -1.46
CA VAL A 182 -12.33 -4.11 -0.19
C VAL A 182 -10.99 -3.39 -0.09
N ALA A 183 -9.89 -4.07 -0.46
CA ALA A 183 -8.56 -3.47 -0.48
C ALA A 183 -8.46 -2.30 -1.48
N ASN A 184 -9.17 -2.36 -2.61
CA ASN A 184 -9.24 -1.28 -3.59
C ASN A 184 -10.01 -0.07 -3.02
N VAL A 185 -11.16 -0.28 -2.35
CA VAL A 185 -11.91 0.80 -1.69
C VAL A 185 -11.04 1.49 -0.63
N ILE A 186 -10.36 0.71 0.23
CA ILE A 186 -9.42 1.26 1.21
C ILE A 186 -8.31 2.07 0.51
N ALA A 187 -7.78 1.59 -0.62
CA ALA A 187 -6.73 2.30 -1.36
C ALA A 187 -7.24 3.63 -1.94
N ILE A 188 -8.47 3.68 -2.47
CA ILE A 188 -9.09 4.89 -2.99
C ILE A 188 -9.27 5.92 -1.86
N MET A 189 -9.86 5.50 -0.74
CA MET A 189 -10.09 6.37 0.41
C MET A 189 -8.79 6.92 0.99
N ALA A 190 -7.80 6.05 1.16
CA ALA A 190 -6.48 6.41 1.70
C ALA A 190 -5.70 7.33 0.76
N GLY A 191 -5.71 7.05 -0.55
CA GLY A 191 -5.03 7.86 -1.56
C GLY A 191 -5.61 9.27 -1.66
N ARG A 192 -6.95 9.39 -1.68
CA ARG A 192 -7.64 10.70 -1.63
C ARG A 192 -7.22 11.50 -0.39
N ARG A 193 -7.21 10.84 0.78
CA ARG A 193 -6.85 11.47 2.04
C ARG A 193 -5.37 11.89 2.08
N ALA A 194 -4.47 11.06 1.54
CA ALA A 194 -3.05 11.36 1.44
C ALA A 194 -2.77 12.55 0.52
N ILE A 195 -3.42 12.60 -0.65
CA ILE A 195 -3.32 13.73 -1.58
C ILE A 195 -3.82 15.02 -0.92
N ALA A 196 -4.99 14.99 -0.29
CA ALA A 196 -5.54 16.15 0.40
C ALA A 196 -4.64 16.64 1.55
N SER A 197 -4.05 15.72 2.32
CA SER A 197 -3.09 16.03 3.37
C SER A 197 -1.81 16.66 2.80
N TYR A 198 -1.30 16.14 1.69
CA TYR A 198 -0.11 16.68 1.03
C TYR A 198 -0.36 18.09 0.48
N VAL A 199 -1.49 18.32 -0.20
CA VAL A 199 -1.85 19.66 -0.68
C VAL A 199 -1.95 20.68 0.44
N ARG A 200 -2.50 20.27 1.61
CA ARG A 200 -2.54 21.14 2.79
C ARG A 200 -1.16 21.41 3.37
N SER A 201 -0.27 20.42 3.38
CA SER A 201 1.11 20.63 3.83
C SER A 201 1.88 21.61 2.95
N LEU A 202 1.62 21.65 1.63
CA LEU A 202 2.16 22.66 0.74
C LEU A 202 1.65 24.08 1.06
N ALA A 203 0.48 24.19 1.70
CA ALA A 203 -0.07 25.45 2.19
C ALA A 203 0.44 25.82 3.61
N GLY A 204 1.38 25.04 4.17
CA GLY A 204 2.00 25.31 5.47
C GLY A 204 1.31 24.63 6.67
N GLU A 205 0.28 23.79 6.44
CA GLU A 205 -0.30 23.01 7.54
C GLU A 205 0.66 21.89 8.00
N PRO A 206 0.89 21.71 9.30
CA PRO A 206 1.74 20.63 9.80
C PRO A 206 1.13 19.27 9.50
N VAL A 207 1.98 18.32 9.09
CA VAL A 207 1.57 16.92 8.91
C VAL A 207 1.44 16.27 10.28
N HIS A 208 0.23 15.86 10.65
CA HIS A 208 -0.02 15.19 11.92
C HIS A 208 0.27 13.69 11.81
N TRP A 209 1.06 13.18 12.74
CA TRP A 209 1.28 11.75 12.91
C TRP A 209 0.06 11.12 13.61
N ASP A 210 -0.85 10.59 12.79
CA ASP A 210 -2.02 9.85 13.27
C ASP A 210 -1.62 8.38 13.53
N LYS A 211 -0.97 8.14 14.68
CA LYS A 211 -0.51 6.79 15.06
C LYS A 211 -1.73 5.89 15.30
N THR A 212 -1.77 4.77 14.60
CA THR A 212 -2.79 3.74 14.86
C THR A 212 -2.41 2.95 16.11
N GLU A 213 -3.30 2.88 17.08
CA GLU A 213 -3.16 1.98 18.21
C GLU A 213 -3.26 0.54 17.72
N HIS A 214 -2.27 -0.27 18.08
CA HIS A 214 -2.32 -1.70 17.82
C HIS A 214 -3.14 -2.36 18.93
N LEU A 215 -4.29 -2.92 18.58
CA LEU A 215 -5.04 -3.79 19.47
C LEU A 215 -4.18 -4.99 19.87
N VAL A 216 -4.33 -5.44 21.11
CA VAL A 216 -3.58 -6.57 21.67
C VAL A 216 -3.70 -7.78 20.74
N HIS A 217 -2.57 -8.42 20.43
CA HIS A 217 -2.53 -9.59 19.56
C HIS A 217 -3.41 -10.71 20.14
N PRO A 218 -4.28 -11.38 19.34
CA PRO A 218 -5.15 -12.45 19.82
C PRO A 218 -4.42 -13.58 20.57
N ALA A 219 -3.15 -13.84 20.24
CA ALA A 219 -2.33 -14.80 20.97
C ALA A 219 -1.99 -14.36 22.41
N ALA A 220 -2.04 -13.06 22.72
CA ALA A 220 -1.84 -12.57 24.09
C ALA A 220 -3.01 -12.98 25.01
N HIS A 221 -4.22 -13.07 24.49
CA HIS A 221 -5.37 -13.59 25.25
C HIS A 221 -5.24 -15.09 25.56
N ARG A 222 -4.65 -15.89 24.67
CA ARG A 222 -4.40 -17.32 24.94
C ARG A 222 -3.34 -17.57 26.00
N MET A 223 -2.36 -16.69 26.13
CA MET A 223 -1.32 -16.84 27.17
C MET A 223 -1.86 -16.53 28.57
N VAL A 224 -2.86 -15.66 28.67
CA VAL A 224 -3.53 -15.37 29.95
C VAL A 224 -4.44 -16.51 30.40
N GLU A 225 -5.13 -17.17 29.47
CA GLU A 225 -6.00 -18.32 29.78
C GLU A 225 -5.22 -19.60 30.14
N VAL A 226 -3.97 -19.78 29.66
CA VAL A 226 -3.10 -20.93 29.99
C VAL A 226 -2.34 -20.74 31.32
N SER A 227 -2.25 -19.51 31.82
CA SER A 227 -1.60 -19.16 33.09
C SER A 227 -2.57 -18.96 34.27
N ALA A 228 -3.85 -19.18 34.09
CA ALA A 228 -4.90 -19.18 35.12
C ALA A 228 -5.44 -20.58 35.36
#